data_3c0ade641798a9acc50c266469865187
#
_entry.id   3c0ade641798a9acc50c266469865187
#
_cell.length_a   1.000
_cell.length_b   1.000
_cell.length_c   1.000
_cell.angle_alpha   90.00
_cell.angle_beta   90.00
_cell.angle_gamma   90.00
#
_symmetry.space_group_name_H-M   'P 1'
#
loop_
_entity.id
_entity.type
_entity.pdbx_description
1 polymer ?
#
loop_
_entity_poly.entity_id
_entity_poly.type
_entity_poly.pdbx_seq_one_letter_code
_entity_poly.pdbx_strand_id
1 'polypeptide(L)'
;MTHPPDRRAAAPQLSSGPGRRPGPAGMTAQPSYAGIGSGQFATMLTAMTMVVVLSAIGASKGVVFGPVITDGAFFLFPLAYILGDMITEVYGPKAARQAIATGFVANLAAVLVYSLIIWLPGFDDERGLAKQAALAGALGPVWLVVLASMLGYAAGQSVNSVIMWLGKRRNRESRLYRRLVSSTGAGEAVDTIVFCSVAST
;
A
#
# COMPACT_ATOMS: atom_id res chain seq x y z
N MET A 1 23.81 -46.60 70.90
CA MET A 1 23.23 -45.27 70.77
C MET A 1 24.20 -44.44 69.96
N THR A 2 23.99 -44.42 68.67
CA THR A 2 24.88 -43.69 67.70
C THR A 2 24.03 -42.66 66.98
N HIS A 3 24.39 -41.42 67.21
CA HIS A 3 23.76 -40.24 66.68
C HIS A 3 24.17 -40.05 65.20
N PRO A 4 23.24 -39.82 64.24
CA PRO A 4 23.63 -39.56 62.84
C PRO A 4 24.04 -38.10 62.64
N PRO A 5 24.95 -37.79 61.72
CA PRO A 5 25.42 -36.44 61.48
C PRO A 5 24.45 -35.63 60.63
N ASP A 6 24.27 -34.41 61.08
CA ASP A 6 23.48 -33.32 60.46
C ASP A 6 24.01 -32.95 59.06
N ARG A 7 23.26 -33.26 57.99
CA ARG A 7 23.55 -32.80 56.61
C ARG A 7 22.85 -31.46 56.41
N ARG A 8 23.50 -30.38 56.75
CA ARG A 8 23.14 -29.07 56.25
C ARG A 8 23.51 -29.01 54.76
N ALA A 9 22.47 -29.04 53.92
CA ALA A 9 22.57 -28.81 52.48
C ALA A 9 23.08 -27.39 52.23
N ALA A 10 24.25 -27.30 51.60
CA ALA A 10 24.76 -26.03 51.07
C ALA A 10 23.88 -25.55 49.93
N ALA A 11 23.28 -24.37 50.09
CA ALA A 11 22.59 -23.70 49.01
C ALA A 11 23.56 -23.33 47.88
N PRO A 12 23.15 -23.48 46.59
CA PRO A 12 23.99 -23.09 45.50
C PRO A 12 24.17 -21.56 45.49
N GLN A 13 25.37 -21.10 45.55
CA GLN A 13 25.73 -19.71 45.32
C GLN A 13 25.38 -19.35 43.89
N LEU A 14 24.37 -18.50 43.73
CA LEU A 14 24.06 -17.81 42.45
C LEU A 14 25.27 -16.94 42.07
N SER A 15 26.08 -17.47 41.14
CA SER A 15 27.13 -16.72 40.47
C SER A 15 26.50 -15.45 39.85
N SER A 16 26.79 -14.29 40.40
CA SER A 16 26.55 -13.00 39.81
C SER A 16 27.39 -12.91 38.52
N GLY A 17 26.75 -13.23 37.39
CA GLY A 17 27.37 -13.04 36.07
C GLY A 17 27.74 -11.56 35.89
N PRO A 18 28.81 -11.27 35.09
CA PRO A 18 29.31 -9.92 34.92
C PRO A 18 28.19 -9.00 34.41
N GLY A 19 27.98 -7.89 35.11
CA GLY A 19 26.97 -6.93 34.85
C GLY A 19 26.95 -6.51 33.38
N ARG A 20 25.81 -6.69 32.75
CA ARG A 20 25.53 -6.15 31.42
C ARG A 20 25.84 -4.66 31.46
N ARG A 21 26.95 -4.24 30.89
CA ARG A 21 27.29 -2.82 30.71
C ARG A 21 26.12 -2.18 29.97
N PRO A 22 25.55 -1.07 30.46
CA PRO A 22 24.56 -0.33 29.68
C PRO A 22 25.25 0.10 28.39
N GLY A 23 24.69 -0.36 27.26
CA GLY A 23 25.15 0.08 25.95
C GLY A 23 25.02 1.60 25.85
N PRO A 24 25.80 2.27 24.98
CA PRO A 24 25.84 3.72 24.90
C PRO A 24 24.42 4.26 24.67
N ALA A 25 23.97 5.11 25.61
CA ALA A 25 22.73 5.85 25.51
C ALA A 25 22.82 6.76 24.28
N GLY A 26 22.23 6.35 23.16
CA GLY A 26 22.28 7.10 21.90
C GLY A 26 21.97 6.29 20.64
N MET A 27 21.94 4.97 20.71
CA MET A 27 21.46 4.18 19.56
C MET A 27 19.93 4.29 19.48
N THR A 28 19.44 5.19 18.64
CA THR A 28 18.05 5.17 18.20
C THR A 28 17.77 3.78 17.64
N ALA A 29 17.07 2.95 18.43
CA ALA A 29 16.75 1.59 17.99
C ALA A 29 16.03 1.69 16.65
N GLN A 30 16.59 1.09 15.62
CA GLN A 30 15.99 1.09 14.30
C GLN A 30 14.61 0.41 14.38
N PRO A 31 13.60 0.92 13.64
CA PRO A 31 12.29 0.29 13.61
C PRO A 31 12.45 -1.14 13.10
N SER A 32 11.90 -2.10 13.83
CA SER A 32 11.85 -3.49 13.38
C SER A 32 10.69 -3.66 12.41
N TYR A 33 10.95 -4.32 11.28
CA TYR A 33 9.95 -4.63 10.28
C TYR A 33 9.78 -6.14 10.16
N ALA A 34 8.55 -6.57 9.78
CA ALA A 34 8.28 -7.98 9.48
C ALA A 34 8.95 -8.42 8.18
N GLY A 35 9.21 -9.72 8.04
CA GLY A 35 9.81 -10.28 6.83
C GLY A 35 8.85 -10.24 5.63
N ILE A 36 9.35 -9.82 4.47
CA ILE A 36 8.58 -9.72 3.20
C ILE A 36 8.12 -11.11 2.69
N GLY A 37 8.74 -12.21 3.16
CA GLY A 37 8.36 -13.58 2.79
C GLY A 37 7.12 -14.14 3.50
N SER A 38 6.41 -13.34 4.30
CA SER A 38 5.22 -13.79 5.01
C SER A 38 3.99 -13.88 4.10
N GLY A 39 3.11 -14.88 4.33
CA GLY A 39 1.85 -15.00 3.61
C GLY A 39 0.96 -13.74 3.79
N GLN A 40 1.05 -13.07 4.92
CA GLN A 40 0.34 -11.81 5.18
C GLN A 40 0.79 -10.68 4.25
N PHE A 41 2.09 -10.58 3.96
CA PHE A 41 2.58 -9.62 2.98
C PHE A 41 2.01 -9.89 1.58
N ALA A 42 2.01 -11.15 1.16
CA ALA A 42 1.43 -11.53 -0.13
C ALA A 42 -0.07 -11.18 -0.22
N THR A 43 -0.82 -11.40 0.86
CA THR A 43 -2.25 -11.03 0.93
C THR A 43 -2.45 -9.52 0.82
N MET A 44 -1.69 -8.72 1.56
CA MET A 44 -1.77 -7.25 1.50
C MET A 44 -1.38 -6.70 0.13
N LEU A 45 -0.31 -7.26 -0.46
CA LEU A 45 0.14 -6.90 -1.79
C LEU A 45 -0.93 -7.22 -2.84
N THR A 46 -1.53 -8.40 -2.77
CA THR A 46 -2.62 -8.81 -3.68
C THR A 46 -3.83 -7.91 -3.51
N ALA A 47 -4.26 -7.63 -2.27
CA ALA A 47 -5.39 -6.74 -2.00
C ALA A 47 -5.15 -5.34 -2.56
N MET A 48 -3.97 -4.75 -2.32
CA MET A 48 -3.59 -3.45 -2.86
C MET A 48 -3.58 -3.43 -4.38
N THR A 49 -3.00 -4.47 -5.01
CA THR A 49 -2.97 -4.59 -6.47
C THR A 49 -4.37 -4.70 -7.06
N MET A 50 -5.26 -5.50 -6.45
CA MET A 50 -6.67 -5.60 -6.85
C MET A 50 -7.39 -4.26 -6.75
N VAL A 51 -7.22 -3.55 -5.64
CA VAL A 51 -7.84 -2.23 -5.44
C VAL A 51 -7.39 -1.24 -6.51
N VAL A 52 -6.09 -1.21 -6.85
CA VAL A 52 -5.55 -0.33 -7.90
C VAL A 52 -6.13 -0.65 -9.28
N VAL A 53 -6.20 -1.93 -9.65
CA VAL A 53 -6.77 -2.33 -10.95
C VAL A 53 -8.27 -2.07 -11.02
N LEU A 54 -9.01 -2.36 -9.95
CA LEU A 54 -10.44 -2.07 -9.88
C LEU A 54 -10.73 -0.56 -9.89
N SER A 55 -9.84 0.26 -9.30
CA SER A 55 -9.95 1.72 -9.36
C SER A 55 -9.86 2.23 -10.80
N ALA A 56 -8.95 1.68 -11.60
CA ALA A 56 -8.82 2.06 -13.00
C ALA A 56 -10.11 1.76 -13.81
N ILE A 57 -10.78 0.63 -13.51
CA ILE A 57 -12.07 0.29 -14.13
C ILE A 57 -13.17 1.20 -13.58
N GLY A 58 -13.23 1.41 -12.27
CA GLY A 58 -14.25 2.23 -11.61
C GLY A 58 -14.22 3.69 -12.05
N ALA A 59 -13.03 4.22 -12.32
CA ALA A 59 -12.84 5.60 -12.78
C ALA A 59 -13.45 5.88 -14.16
N SER A 60 -13.74 4.84 -14.95
CA SER A 60 -14.41 5.00 -16.25
C SER A 60 -15.89 5.48 -16.13
N LYS A 61 -16.48 5.38 -14.93
CA LYS A 61 -17.86 5.77 -14.68
C LYS A 61 -17.92 7.04 -13.83
N GLY A 62 -18.44 8.14 -14.41
CA GLY A 62 -18.80 9.33 -13.64
C GLY A 62 -19.99 9.05 -12.69
N VAL A 63 -19.93 9.57 -11.47
CA VAL A 63 -20.95 9.42 -10.42
C VAL A 63 -21.31 10.79 -9.87
N VAL A 64 -22.58 11.00 -9.59
CA VAL A 64 -23.11 12.25 -9.04
C VAL A 64 -23.80 11.97 -7.71
N PHE A 65 -23.31 12.62 -6.64
CA PHE A 65 -23.92 12.60 -5.32
C PHE A 65 -24.36 14.01 -4.92
N GLY A 66 -25.58 14.37 -5.26
CA GLY A 66 -26.07 15.73 -5.05
C GLY A 66 -25.20 16.76 -5.78
N PRO A 67 -24.52 17.68 -5.07
CA PRO A 67 -23.65 18.67 -5.70
C PRO A 67 -22.25 18.14 -6.03
N VAL A 68 -21.89 16.94 -5.57
CA VAL A 68 -20.55 16.37 -5.73
C VAL A 68 -20.51 15.49 -6.97
N ILE A 69 -19.62 15.84 -7.91
CA ILE A 69 -19.33 15.05 -9.10
C ILE A 69 -17.99 14.39 -8.88
N THR A 70 -17.92 13.07 -9.04
CA THR A 70 -16.72 12.25 -8.86
C THR A 70 -16.74 11.06 -9.83
N ASP A 71 -15.78 10.16 -9.73
CA ASP A 71 -15.80 8.90 -10.46
C ASP A 71 -16.21 7.72 -9.57
N GLY A 72 -16.47 6.57 -10.19
CA GLY A 72 -16.92 5.37 -9.48
C GLY A 72 -15.82 4.70 -8.62
N ALA A 73 -14.58 5.17 -8.69
CA ALA A 73 -13.47 4.67 -7.89
C ALA A 73 -13.22 5.48 -6.60
N PHE A 74 -13.99 6.54 -6.36
CA PHE A 74 -13.75 7.49 -5.26
C PHE A 74 -13.54 6.84 -3.89
N PHE A 75 -14.14 5.68 -3.62
CA PHE A 75 -14.00 4.94 -2.36
C PHE A 75 -12.83 3.94 -2.38
N LEU A 76 -12.31 3.59 -3.56
CA LEU A 76 -11.21 2.64 -3.72
C LEU A 76 -9.84 3.33 -3.51
N PHE A 77 -9.70 4.59 -3.89
CA PHE A 77 -8.45 5.32 -3.69
C PHE A 77 -8.03 5.41 -2.21
N PRO A 78 -8.89 5.86 -1.27
CA PRO A 78 -8.54 5.85 0.15
C PRO A 78 -8.17 4.45 0.66
N LEU A 79 -8.79 3.39 0.15
CA LEU A 79 -8.47 2.02 0.52
C LEU A 79 -7.06 1.61 0.05
N ALA A 80 -6.66 2.02 -1.16
CA ALA A 80 -5.30 1.80 -1.66
C ALA A 80 -4.26 2.48 -0.78
N TYR A 81 -4.52 3.71 -0.34
CA TYR A 81 -3.64 4.45 0.57
C TYR A 81 -3.54 3.77 1.94
N ILE A 82 -4.66 3.34 2.52
CA ILE A 82 -4.67 2.62 3.80
C ILE A 82 -3.85 1.32 3.71
N LEU A 83 -4.00 0.55 2.63
CA LEU A 83 -3.21 -0.66 2.41
C LEU A 83 -1.72 -0.34 2.25
N GLY A 84 -1.38 0.73 1.53
CA GLY A 84 -0.02 1.23 1.40
C GLY A 84 0.60 1.64 2.74
N ASP A 85 -0.18 2.30 3.60
CA ASP A 85 0.21 2.67 4.95
C ASP A 85 0.47 1.45 5.83
N MET A 86 -0.41 0.45 5.78
CA MET A 86 -0.24 -0.81 6.49
C MET A 86 1.03 -1.55 6.05
N ILE A 87 1.28 -1.61 4.74
CA ILE A 87 2.51 -2.22 4.21
C ILE A 87 3.74 -1.43 4.68
N THR A 88 3.70 -0.11 4.65
CA THR A 88 4.81 0.74 5.09
C THR A 88 5.08 0.58 6.58
N GLU A 89 4.04 0.52 7.41
CA GLU A 89 4.15 0.39 8.86
C GLU A 89 4.70 -0.97 9.29
N VAL A 90 4.20 -2.05 8.67
CA VAL A 90 4.54 -3.42 9.06
C VAL A 90 5.83 -3.90 8.41
N TYR A 91 6.01 -3.65 7.11
CA TYR A 91 7.10 -4.21 6.30
C TYR A 91 8.15 -3.18 5.88
N GLY A 92 7.89 -1.90 6.10
CA GLY A 92 8.81 -0.81 5.82
C GLY A 92 8.78 -0.27 4.40
N PRO A 93 9.57 0.82 4.14
CA PRO A 93 9.49 1.57 2.89
C PRO A 93 9.98 0.78 1.65
N LYS A 94 10.81 -0.24 1.81
CA LYS A 94 11.24 -1.10 0.70
C LYS A 94 10.07 -1.94 0.19
N ALA A 95 9.29 -2.52 1.11
CA ALA A 95 8.09 -3.29 0.79
C ALA A 95 7.00 -2.41 0.16
N ALA A 96 6.83 -1.18 0.66
CA ALA A 96 5.90 -0.21 0.08
C ALA A 96 6.25 0.13 -1.37
N ARG A 97 7.53 0.38 -1.68
CA ARG A 97 7.98 0.62 -3.07
C ARG A 97 7.72 -0.59 -3.97
N GLN A 98 7.95 -1.79 -3.47
CA GLN A 98 7.65 -3.02 -4.20
C GLN A 98 6.14 -3.13 -4.47
N ALA A 99 5.30 -2.82 -3.49
CA ALA A 99 3.85 -2.85 -3.64
C ALA A 99 3.35 -1.83 -4.67
N ILE A 100 3.87 -0.59 -4.63
CA ILE A 100 3.57 0.46 -5.62
C ILE A 100 3.98 -0.01 -7.03
N ALA A 101 5.20 -0.51 -7.18
CA ALA A 101 5.71 -1.00 -8.47
C ALA A 101 4.87 -2.17 -9.00
N THR A 102 4.47 -3.11 -8.14
CA THR A 102 3.63 -4.24 -8.52
C THR A 102 2.23 -3.77 -8.96
N GLY A 103 1.62 -2.84 -8.22
CA GLY A 103 0.34 -2.23 -8.60
C GLY A 103 0.42 -1.52 -9.95
N PHE A 104 1.50 -0.78 -10.19
CA PHE A 104 1.77 -0.11 -11.47
C PHE A 104 1.86 -1.11 -12.63
N VAL A 105 2.69 -2.15 -12.50
CA VAL A 105 2.86 -3.18 -13.53
C VAL A 105 1.56 -3.92 -13.80
N ALA A 106 0.82 -4.28 -12.75
CA ALA A 106 -0.47 -4.96 -12.89
C ALA A 106 -1.51 -4.09 -13.60
N ASN A 107 -1.57 -2.79 -13.30
CA ASN A 107 -2.48 -1.87 -13.95
C ASN A 107 -2.11 -1.67 -15.43
N LEU A 108 -0.82 -1.50 -15.74
CA LEU A 108 -0.33 -1.44 -17.13
C LEU A 108 -0.68 -2.72 -17.90
N ALA A 109 -0.45 -3.88 -17.30
CA ALA A 109 -0.81 -5.16 -17.91
C ALA A 109 -2.31 -5.25 -18.17
N ALA A 110 -3.16 -4.83 -17.22
CA ALA A 110 -4.61 -4.80 -17.40
C ALA A 110 -5.02 -3.91 -18.57
N VAL A 111 -4.46 -2.70 -18.68
CA VAL A 111 -4.71 -1.78 -19.80
C VAL A 111 -4.32 -2.39 -21.14
N LEU A 112 -3.14 -3.01 -21.22
CA LEU A 112 -2.68 -3.68 -22.45
C LEU A 112 -3.60 -4.84 -22.84
N VAL A 113 -4.02 -5.66 -21.88
CA VAL A 113 -4.93 -6.77 -22.11
C VAL A 113 -6.31 -6.27 -22.59
N TYR A 114 -6.88 -5.25 -21.93
CA TYR A 114 -8.15 -4.67 -22.38
C TYR A 114 -8.05 -4.02 -23.77
N SER A 115 -6.96 -3.34 -24.05
CA SER A 115 -6.71 -2.77 -25.39
C SER A 115 -6.65 -3.85 -26.46
N LEU A 116 -5.98 -4.98 -26.16
CA LEU A 116 -5.94 -6.13 -27.05
C LEU A 116 -7.32 -6.74 -27.26
N ILE A 117 -8.12 -6.92 -26.19
CA ILE A 117 -9.48 -7.46 -26.26
C ILE A 117 -10.37 -6.57 -27.13
N ILE A 118 -10.29 -5.25 -26.98
CA ILE A 118 -11.05 -4.28 -27.76
C ILE A 118 -10.63 -4.31 -29.25
N TRP A 119 -9.36 -4.56 -29.53
CA TRP A 119 -8.83 -4.66 -30.90
C TRP A 119 -9.25 -5.93 -31.62
N LEU A 120 -9.55 -7.02 -30.89
CA LEU A 120 -10.00 -8.27 -31.49
C LEU A 120 -11.36 -8.06 -32.21
N PRO A 121 -11.56 -8.68 -33.39
CA PRO A 121 -12.84 -8.59 -34.11
C PRO A 121 -13.98 -9.19 -33.29
N GLY A 122 -15.04 -8.42 -33.12
CA GLY A 122 -16.27 -8.86 -32.44
C GLY A 122 -17.25 -9.53 -33.40
N PHE A 123 -18.45 -9.84 -32.87
CA PHE A 123 -19.55 -10.32 -33.69
C PHE A 123 -20.18 -9.14 -34.48
N ASP A 124 -20.57 -9.40 -35.72
CA ASP A 124 -21.14 -8.38 -36.63
C ASP A 124 -22.66 -8.19 -36.42
N ASP A 125 -23.26 -8.85 -35.43
CA ASP A 125 -24.67 -8.65 -35.07
C ASP A 125 -24.87 -7.37 -34.21
N GLU A 126 -26.07 -6.88 -34.15
CA GLU A 126 -26.42 -5.66 -33.39
C GLU A 126 -25.98 -5.72 -31.92
N ARG A 127 -26.11 -6.89 -31.30
CA ARG A 127 -25.70 -7.10 -29.90
C ARG A 127 -24.18 -7.11 -29.75
N GLY A 128 -23.46 -7.69 -30.70
CA GLY A 128 -22.00 -7.72 -30.73
C GLY A 128 -21.42 -6.31 -30.85
N LEU A 129 -21.96 -5.52 -31.80
CA LEU A 129 -21.56 -4.12 -32.00
C LEU A 129 -21.86 -3.27 -30.75
N ALA A 130 -23.03 -3.44 -30.13
CA ALA A 130 -23.37 -2.72 -28.90
C ALA A 130 -22.44 -3.07 -27.74
N LYS A 131 -22.10 -4.36 -27.56
CA LYS A 131 -21.12 -4.79 -26.54
C LYS A 131 -19.71 -4.27 -26.81
N GLN A 132 -19.28 -4.28 -28.06
CA GLN A 132 -18.00 -3.73 -28.48
C GLN A 132 -17.90 -2.24 -28.17
N ALA A 133 -18.93 -1.47 -28.52
CA ALA A 133 -18.99 -0.03 -28.23
C ALA A 133 -19.00 0.25 -26.72
N ALA A 134 -19.76 -0.52 -25.92
CA ALA A 134 -19.81 -0.40 -24.48
C ALA A 134 -18.45 -0.71 -23.83
N LEU A 135 -17.79 -1.79 -24.28
CA LEU A 135 -16.46 -2.18 -23.76
C LEU A 135 -15.40 -1.13 -24.15
N ALA A 136 -15.41 -0.68 -25.40
CA ALA A 136 -14.50 0.35 -25.87
C ALA A 136 -14.73 1.69 -25.14
N GLY A 137 -15.99 2.05 -24.87
CA GLY A 137 -16.34 3.25 -24.11
C GLY A 137 -15.95 3.20 -22.64
N ALA A 138 -16.03 2.01 -22.02
CA ALA A 138 -15.70 1.85 -20.59
C ALA A 138 -14.21 1.62 -20.32
N LEU A 139 -13.54 0.88 -21.19
CA LEU A 139 -12.16 0.40 -20.97
C LEU A 139 -11.18 0.86 -22.05
N GLY A 140 -11.69 1.52 -23.10
CA GLY A 140 -10.86 2.09 -24.15
C GLY A 140 -9.96 3.17 -23.58
N PRO A 141 -8.65 3.01 -23.66
CA PRO A 141 -7.78 3.90 -22.97
C PRO A 141 -7.69 5.24 -23.70
N VAL A 142 -8.09 6.27 -23.03
CA VAL A 142 -7.40 7.54 -23.22
C VAL A 142 -6.04 7.30 -22.56
N TRP A 143 -5.08 6.78 -23.30
CA TRP A 143 -3.76 6.35 -22.80
C TRP A 143 -3.07 7.42 -21.94
N LEU A 144 -3.25 8.70 -22.29
CA LEU A 144 -2.75 9.83 -21.53
C LEU A 144 -3.36 9.91 -20.12
N VAL A 145 -4.69 9.70 -20.01
CA VAL A 145 -5.40 9.69 -18.71
C VAL A 145 -4.93 8.53 -17.86
N VAL A 146 -4.73 7.35 -18.46
CA VAL A 146 -4.19 6.18 -17.75
C VAL A 146 -2.78 6.44 -17.27
N LEU A 147 -1.90 6.98 -18.12
CA LEU A 147 -0.54 7.34 -17.71
C LEU A 147 -0.55 8.41 -16.62
N ALA A 148 -1.39 9.45 -16.75
CA ALA A 148 -1.53 10.49 -15.73
C ALA A 148 -1.97 9.89 -14.38
N SER A 149 -2.97 9.00 -14.40
CA SER A 149 -3.45 8.30 -13.18
C SER A 149 -2.36 7.43 -12.57
N MET A 150 -1.59 6.70 -13.37
CA MET A 150 -0.51 5.85 -12.88
C MET A 150 0.64 6.67 -12.27
N LEU A 151 1.01 7.78 -12.89
CA LEU A 151 2.04 8.68 -12.37
C LEU A 151 1.58 9.39 -11.10
N GLY A 152 0.33 9.86 -11.07
CA GLY A 152 -0.31 10.44 -9.89
C GLY A 152 -0.29 9.46 -8.72
N TYR A 153 -0.80 8.25 -8.93
CA TYR A 153 -0.81 7.20 -7.93
C TYR A 153 0.60 6.86 -7.42
N ALA A 154 1.58 6.66 -8.32
CA ALA A 154 2.95 6.35 -7.92
C ALA A 154 3.58 7.47 -7.09
N ALA A 155 3.37 8.74 -7.47
CA ALA A 155 3.85 9.90 -6.73
C ALA A 155 3.14 10.02 -5.37
N GLY A 156 1.82 9.96 -5.34
CA GLY A 156 0.99 10.05 -4.13
C GLY A 156 1.32 8.96 -3.12
N GLN A 157 1.38 7.70 -3.55
CA GLN A 157 1.76 6.57 -2.69
C GLN A 157 3.20 6.66 -2.19
N SER A 158 4.11 7.19 -3.01
CA SER A 158 5.49 7.40 -2.57
C SER A 158 5.57 8.43 -1.45
N VAL A 159 4.88 9.55 -1.58
CA VAL A 159 4.80 10.60 -0.55
C VAL A 159 4.13 10.06 0.71
N ASN A 160 2.99 9.36 0.58
CA ASN A 160 2.30 8.70 1.66
C ASN A 160 3.24 7.77 2.46
N SER A 161 3.93 6.88 1.76
CA SER A 161 4.88 5.92 2.36
C SER A 161 6.06 6.62 3.05
N VAL A 162 6.57 7.72 2.49
CA VAL A 162 7.66 8.51 3.10
C VAL A 162 7.18 9.17 4.39
N ILE A 163 6.01 9.78 4.39
CA ILE A 163 5.43 10.42 5.60
C ILE A 163 5.20 9.37 6.69
N MET A 164 4.64 8.20 6.35
CA MET A 164 4.47 7.10 7.30
C MET A 164 5.79 6.62 7.90
N TRP A 165 6.80 6.43 7.05
CA TRP A 165 8.14 6.01 7.49
C TRP A 165 8.82 7.05 8.39
N LEU A 166 8.81 8.34 8.01
CA LEU A 166 9.35 9.42 8.82
C LEU A 166 8.63 9.55 10.15
N GLY A 167 7.30 9.45 10.14
CA GLY A 167 6.48 9.48 11.34
C GLY A 167 6.79 8.33 12.29
N LYS A 168 7.03 7.11 11.77
CA LYS A 168 7.43 5.95 12.56
C LYS A 168 8.81 6.13 13.20
N ARG A 169 9.76 6.73 12.49
CA ARG A 169 11.10 7.01 13.03
C ARG A 169 11.08 8.06 14.15
N ARG A 170 10.19 9.05 14.07
CA ARG A 170 10.13 10.17 15.02
C ARG A 170 9.30 9.85 16.26
N ASN A 171 8.19 9.10 16.12
CA ASN A 171 7.23 8.80 17.20
C ASN A 171 6.75 7.35 17.10
N ARG A 172 7.44 6.43 17.79
CA ARG A 172 7.34 4.97 17.58
C ARG A 172 5.92 4.41 17.59
N GLU A 173 5.01 4.82 18.45
CA GLU A 173 3.68 4.19 18.53
C GLU A 173 2.54 5.16 18.88
N SER A 174 2.87 6.36 19.37
CA SER A 174 1.87 7.35 19.70
C SER A 174 1.39 8.07 18.44
N ARG A 175 0.07 8.10 18.22
CA ARG A 175 -0.58 8.88 17.17
C ARG A 175 -0.60 8.24 15.77
N LEU A 176 -0.69 6.89 15.68
CA LEU A 176 -0.85 6.17 14.41
C LEU A 176 -1.98 6.76 13.55
N TYR A 177 -3.14 7.02 14.13
CA TYR A 177 -4.29 7.61 13.43
C TYR A 177 -3.96 8.97 12.77
N ARG A 178 -3.26 9.87 13.49
CA ARG A 178 -2.87 11.17 12.92
C ARG A 178 -1.86 11.03 11.80
N ARG A 179 -0.97 10.06 11.87
CA ARG A 179 -0.04 9.73 10.79
C ARG A 179 -0.78 9.22 9.57
N LEU A 180 -1.70 8.28 9.78
CA LEU A 180 -2.54 7.73 8.71
C LEU A 180 -3.29 8.84 7.96
N VAL A 181 -4.02 9.67 8.68
CA VAL A 181 -4.81 10.75 8.08
C VAL A 181 -3.93 11.77 7.35
N SER A 182 -2.78 12.16 7.96
CA SER A 182 -1.89 13.12 7.33
C SER A 182 -1.13 12.56 6.13
N SER A 183 -0.72 11.29 6.16
CA SER A 183 -0.02 10.65 5.05
C SER A 183 -0.96 10.40 3.87
N THR A 184 -2.17 9.92 4.14
CA THR A 184 -3.20 9.70 3.12
C THR A 184 -3.59 11.01 2.47
N GLY A 185 -3.93 12.04 3.27
CA GLY A 185 -4.31 13.35 2.72
C GLY A 185 -3.20 14.01 1.89
N ALA A 186 -1.95 13.94 2.33
CA ALA A 186 -0.81 14.45 1.57
C ALA A 186 -0.58 13.62 0.28
N GLY A 187 -0.72 12.30 0.37
CA GLY A 187 -0.60 11.40 -0.79
C GLY A 187 -1.66 11.69 -1.84
N GLU A 188 -2.92 11.79 -1.46
CA GLU A 188 -4.04 12.13 -2.36
C GLU A 188 -3.89 13.52 -2.99
N ALA A 189 -3.42 14.51 -2.22
CA ALA A 189 -3.17 15.85 -2.77
C ALA A 189 -2.08 15.82 -3.87
N VAL A 190 -0.99 15.09 -3.64
CA VAL A 190 0.09 14.94 -4.64
C VAL A 190 -0.39 14.14 -5.85
N ASP A 191 -1.15 13.06 -5.65
CA ASP A 191 -1.76 12.28 -6.71
C ASP A 191 -2.60 13.19 -7.63
N THR A 192 -3.52 13.96 -7.07
CA THR A 192 -4.39 14.88 -7.80
C THR A 192 -3.58 15.95 -8.56
N ILE A 193 -2.57 16.54 -7.94
CA ILE A 193 -1.74 17.57 -8.59
C ILE A 193 -1.00 16.98 -9.80
N VAL A 194 -0.38 15.80 -9.64
CA VAL A 194 0.35 15.13 -10.72
C VAL A 194 -0.61 14.72 -11.83
N PHE A 195 -1.73 14.09 -11.47
CA PHE A 195 -2.77 13.72 -12.44
C PHE A 195 -3.23 14.92 -13.27
N CYS A 196 -3.67 15.99 -12.61
CA CYS A 196 -4.13 17.20 -13.31
C CYS A 196 -3.04 17.82 -14.19
N SER A 197 -1.79 17.84 -13.73
CA SER A 197 -0.68 18.39 -14.48
C SER A 197 -0.38 17.60 -15.77
N VAL A 198 -0.48 16.28 -15.72
CA VAL A 198 -0.22 15.40 -16.87
C VAL A 198 -1.44 15.32 -17.79
N ALA A 199 -2.65 15.26 -17.24
CA ALA A 199 -3.88 15.15 -18.02
C ALA A 199 -4.25 16.45 -18.76
N SER A 200 -3.67 17.59 -18.35
CA SER A 200 -3.91 18.91 -18.99
C SER A 200 -2.92 19.25 -20.13
N THR A 201 -1.93 18.37 -20.38
CA THR A 201 -0.98 18.52 -21.50
C THR A 201 -1.48 17.86 -22.76
#